data_632905eab22e8180fcf8ffcd113be5fe
#
_entry.id   632905eab22e8180fcf8ffcd113be5fe
#
_cell.length_a   1.000
_cell.length_b   1.000
_cell.length_c   1.000
_cell.angle_alpha   90.00
_cell.angle_beta   90.00
_cell.angle_gamma   90.00
#
_symmetry.space_group_name_H-M   'P 1'
#
loop_
_entity.id
_entity.type
_entity.pdbx_description
1 polymer ?
#
loop_
_entity_poly.entity_id
_entity_poly.type
_entity_poly.pdbx_seq_one_letter_code
_entity_poly.pdbx_strand_id
1 'polypeptide(L)'
;MEDDKKRYGRPRTLHENLELEKAVKDFYFINFWKGNALEKVAFLSPSIAVEVFDTAVNGGGTVLLQKTLNIMNRMGTLWPDIEVDGSIGPITLDTLATALKKRGERRIYRVLNAYQGKRYIELAEDSPKFEEFLVGWSERLSFDLPVLDSDKGLRNIAESAQIG
;
A
#
# COMPACT_ATOMS: atom_id res chain seq x y z
N MET A 1 3.74 -30.85 -26.78
CA MET A 1 3.60 -29.43 -26.38
C MET A 1 2.65 -28.61 -27.30
N GLU A 2 2.43 -29.00 -28.54
CA GLU A 2 1.50 -28.32 -29.46
C GLU A 2 0.04 -28.78 -29.29
N ASP A 3 -0.19 -29.98 -28.77
CA ASP A 3 -1.52 -30.55 -28.56
C ASP A 3 -2.28 -29.99 -27.33
N ASP A 4 -1.57 -29.50 -26.32
CA ASP A 4 -2.22 -28.95 -25.10
C ASP A 4 -2.86 -27.58 -25.35
N LYS A 5 -2.30 -26.77 -26.25
CA LYS A 5 -2.88 -25.47 -26.65
C LYS A 5 -4.23 -25.62 -27.35
N LYS A 6 -4.42 -26.74 -28.03
CA LYS A 6 -5.65 -27.03 -28.77
C LYS A 6 -6.78 -27.53 -27.88
N ARG A 7 -6.44 -28.12 -26.71
CA ARG A 7 -7.42 -28.76 -25.81
C ARG A 7 -8.02 -27.82 -24.79
N TYR A 8 -7.27 -26.77 -24.35
CA TYR A 8 -7.68 -25.87 -23.28
C TYR A 8 -7.90 -24.42 -23.71
N GLY A 9 -7.68 -24.11 -24.98
CA GLY A 9 -7.76 -22.76 -25.50
C GLY A 9 -6.64 -21.87 -24.95
N ARG A 10 -6.56 -20.66 -25.46
CA ARG A 10 -5.66 -19.63 -24.91
C ARG A 10 -6.18 -19.26 -23.52
N PRO A 11 -5.36 -19.29 -22.45
CA PRO A 11 -5.81 -18.84 -21.16
C PRO A 11 -6.34 -17.40 -21.30
N ARG A 12 -7.57 -17.17 -20.87
CA ARG A 12 -8.16 -15.84 -20.86
C ARG A 12 -7.34 -14.96 -19.93
N THR A 13 -7.03 -13.77 -20.37
CA THR A 13 -6.43 -12.76 -19.47
C THR A 13 -7.42 -12.41 -18.38
N LEU A 14 -6.95 -11.88 -17.26
CA LEU A 14 -7.81 -11.43 -16.16
C LEU A 14 -8.93 -10.50 -16.67
N HIS A 15 -8.59 -9.58 -17.60
CA HIS A 15 -9.55 -8.65 -18.22
C HIS A 15 -10.59 -9.28 -19.13
N GLU A 16 -10.31 -10.47 -19.67
CA GLU A 16 -11.28 -11.23 -20.49
C GLU A 16 -12.29 -12.00 -19.62
N ASN A 17 -12.03 -12.11 -18.32
CA ASN A 17 -12.89 -12.76 -17.35
C ASN A 17 -13.38 -11.76 -16.29
N LEU A 18 -14.46 -11.07 -16.57
CA LEU A 18 -15.04 -10.05 -15.69
C LEU A 18 -15.41 -10.57 -14.29
N GLU A 19 -15.82 -11.83 -14.19
CA GLU A 19 -16.16 -12.44 -12.90
C GLU A 19 -14.90 -12.66 -12.05
N LEU A 20 -13.82 -13.15 -12.67
CA LEU A 20 -12.53 -13.33 -12.00
C LEU A 20 -11.93 -11.98 -11.60
N GLU A 21 -11.98 -10.98 -12.48
CA GLU A 21 -11.53 -9.64 -12.18
C GLU A 21 -12.27 -9.05 -10.97
N LYS A 22 -13.60 -9.19 -10.95
CA LYS A 22 -14.42 -8.76 -9.82
C LYS A 22 -14.05 -9.49 -8.53
N ALA A 23 -13.91 -10.82 -8.59
CA ALA A 23 -13.54 -11.62 -7.42
C ALA A 23 -12.16 -11.22 -6.85
N VAL A 24 -11.18 -10.93 -7.71
CA VAL A 24 -9.86 -10.45 -7.31
C VAL A 24 -9.96 -9.07 -6.65
N LYS A 25 -10.68 -8.12 -7.25
CA LYS A 25 -10.91 -6.79 -6.65
C LYS A 25 -11.60 -6.88 -5.29
N ASP A 26 -12.64 -7.69 -5.18
CA ASP A 26 -13.37 -7.92 -3.92
C ASP A 26 -12.44 -8.52 -2.85
N PHE A 27 -11.59 -9.48 -3.23
CA PHE A 27 -10.60 -10.09 -2.33
C PHE A 27 -9.64 -9.04 -1.75
N TYR A 28 -9.01 -8.20 -2.60
CA TYR A 28 -8.10 -7.16 -2.14
C TYR A 28 -8.81 -6.11 -1.29
N PHE A 29 -10.01 -5.71 -1.69
CA PHE A 29 -10.80 -4.72 -0.96
C PHE A 29 -11.19 -5.23 0.43
N ILE A 30 -11.66 -6.45 0.54
CA ILE A 30 -12.09 -7.01 1.84
C ILE A 30 -10.89 -7.24 2.76
N ASN A 31 -9.83 -7.87 2.25
CA ASN A 31 -8.73 -8.31 3.10
C ASN A 31 -7.72 -7.20 3.43
N PHE A 32 -7.46 -6.29 2.50
CA PHE A 32 -6.41 -5.29 2.68
C PHE A 32 -6.97 -3.88 2.92
N TRP A 33 -8.08 -3.52 2.33
CA TRP A 33 -8.68 -2.21 2.56
C TRP A 33 -9.53 -2.21 3.84
N LYS A 34 -10.59 -3.00 3.88
CA LYS A 34 -11.47 -3.08 5.05
C LYS A 34 -10.77 -3.72 6.25
N GLY A 35 -10.02 -4.79 6.02
CA GLY A 35 -9.29 -5.50 7.07
C GLY A 35 -8.29 -4.62 7.81
N ASN A 36 -7.76 -3.59 7.16
CA ASN A 36 -6.84 -2.61 7.74
C ASN A 36 -7.50 -1.26 8.10
N ALA A 37 -8.82 -1.17 8.09
CA ALA A 37 -9.58 0.05 8.40
C ALA A 37 -9.15 1.28 7.54
N LEU A 38 -8.75 1.06 6.28
CA LEU A 38 -8.19 2.10 5.44
C LEU A 38 -9.20 3.16 5.01
N GLU A 39 -10.50 2.88 5.08
CA GLU A 39 -11.54 3.90 4.91
C GLU A 39 -11.43 5.02 5.95
N LYS A 40 -10.98 4.71 7.18
CA LYS A 40 -10.76 5.72 8.23
C LYS A 40 -9.48 6.52 7.97
N VAL A 41 -8.45 5.87 7.44
CA VAL A 41 -7.23 6.56 6.99
C VAL A 41 -7.54 7.46 5.78
N ALA A 42 -8.34 6.98 4.84
CA ALA A 42 -8.74 7.75 3.64
C ALA A 42 -9.58 8.99 3.99
N PHE A 43 -10.35 8.94 5.06
CA PHE A 43 -11.06 10.12 5.57
C PHE A 43 -10.08 11.24 6.01
N LEU A 44 -8.92 10.87 6.55
CA LEU A 44 -7.88 11.82 6.94
C LEU A 44 -6.96 12.20 5.76
N SER A 45 -6.58 11.22 4.95
CA SER A 45 -5.68 11.38 3.81
C SER A 45 -5.86 10.22 2.83
N PRO A 46 -6.53 10.44 1.70
CA PRO A 46 -6.66 9.44 0.65
C PRO A 46 -5.31 8.96 0.12
N SER A 47 -4.34 9.86 -0.07
CA SER A 47 -3.00 9.52 -0.57
C SER A 47 -2.26 8.56 0.37
N ILE A 48 -2.33 8.79 1.68
CA ILE A 48 -1.72 7.89 2.68
C ILE A 48 -2.45 6.55 2.71
N ALA A 49 -3.79 6.54 2.59
CA ALA A 49 -4.54 5.29 2.56
C ALA A 49 -4.18 4.41 1.36
N VAL A 50 -4.02 5.01 0.18
CA VAL A 50 -3.58 4.31 -1.04
C VAL A 50 -2.21 3.70 -0.85
N GLU A 51 -1.27 4.46 -0.31
CA GLU A 51 0.10 4.02 -0.07
C GLU A 51 0.16 2.88 0.96
N VAL A 52 -0.60 3.01 2.05
CA VAL A 52 -0.71 1.94 3.06
C VAL A 52 -1.34 0.68 2.46
N PHE A 53 -2.32 0.83 1.57
CA PHE A 53 -2.93 -0.30 0.87
C PHE A 53 -1.93 -1.01 -0.04
N ASP A 54 -1.23 -0.28 -0.93
CA ASP A 54 -0.21 -0.87 -1.81
C ASP A 54 0.86 -1.62 -1.02
N THR A 55 1.35 -0.99 0.04
CA THR A 55 2.35 -1.59 0.92
C THR A 55 1.80 -2.78 1.72
N ALA A 56 0.51 -2.79 2.09
CA ALA A 56 -0.12 -3.89 2.81
C ALA A 56 -0.25 -5.15 1.95
N VAL A 57 -0.56 -4.99 0.67
CA VAL A 57 -0.61 -6.10 -0.30
C VAL A 57 0.75 -6.78 -0.42
N ASN A 58 1.83 -6.01 -0.33
CA ASN A 58 3.21 -6.51 -0.38
C ASN A 58 3.80 -6.84 1.02
N GLY A 59 2.99 -6.72 2.07
CA GLY A 59 3.29 -7.05 3.46
C GLY A 59 3.84 -5.90 4.29
N GLY A 60 3.05 -5.43 5.24
CA GLY A 60 3.50 -4.54 6.31
C GLY A 60 3.01 -3.09 6.27
N GLY A 61 2.05 -2.72 5.40
CA GLY A 61 1.61 -1.34 5.21
C GLY A 61 1.21 -0.61 6.49
N THR A 62 0.39 -1.22 7.33
CA THR A 62 -0.03 -0.66 8.62
C THR A 62 1.12 -0.48 9.62
N VAL A 63 2.02 -1.47 9.67
CA VAL A 63 3.24 -1.42 10.50
C VAL A 63 4.16 -0.29 10.02
N LEU A 64 4.32 -0.12 8.71
CA LEU A 64 5.16 0.95 8.16
C LEU A 64 4.57 2.32 8.41
N LEU A 65 3.24 2.47 8.38
CA LEU A 65 2.59 3.71 8.79
C LEU A 65 2.90 4.05 10.25
N GLN A 66 2.72 3.10 11.18
CA GLN A 66 3.01 3.32 12.60
C GLN A 66 4.48 3.67 12.83
N LYS A 67 5.41 2.96 12.18
CA LYS A 67 6.85 3.30 12.23
C LYS A 67 7.12 4.70 11.69
N THR A 68 6.48 5.09 10.59
CA THR A 68 6.60 6.44 10.02
C THR A 68 6.16 7.50 11.02
N LEU A 69 5.02 7.28 11.68
CA LEU A 69 4.54 8.20 12.71
C LEU A 69 5.54 8.34 13.86
N ASN A 70 6.10 7.24 14.35
CA ASN A 70 7.05 7.26 15.47
C ASN A 70 8.34 7.98 15.13
N ILE A 71 8.94 7.77 13.95
CA ILE A 71 10.21 8.47 13.62
C ILE A 71 10.03 9.95 13.23
N MET A 72 8.81 10.36 12.90
CA MET A 72 8.51 11.74 12.55
C MET A 72 8.10 12.63 13.73
N ASN A 73 7.98 12.06 14.92
CA ASN A 73 7.49 12.73 16.14
C ASN A 73 8.54 13.61 16.83
N ARG A 74 9.78 13.65 16.32
CA ARG A 74 10.88 14.42 16.90
C ARG A 74 11.17 14.04 18.36
N MET A 75 11.50 12.76 18.57
CA MET A 75 11.79 12.22 19.93
C MET A 75 10.61 12.41 20.91
N GLY A 76 9.40 12.23 20.45
CA GLY A 76 8.20 12.37 21.26
C GLY A 76 7.76 13.81 21.55
N THR A 77 8.45 14.83 21.04
CA THR A 77 8.13 16.23 21.35
C THR A 77 6.88 16.74 20.62
N LEU A 78 6.52 16.17 19.49
CA LEU A 78 5.36 16.59 18.71
C LEU A 78 4.12 15.76 19.01
N TRP A 79 4.30 14.50 19.27
CA TRP A 79 3.33 13.51 19.75
C TRP A 79 4.10 12.31 20.33
N PRO A 80 3.53 11.55 21.26
CA PRO A 80 4.20 10.37 21.83
C PRO A 80 4.35 9.25 20.80
N ASP A 81 5.31 8.34 21.05
CA ASP A 81 5.37 7.08 20.31
C ASP A 81 4.11 6.28 20.52
N ILE A 82 3.69 5.59 19.45
CA ILE A 82 2.59 4.64 19.48
C ILE A 82 3.13 3.21 19.36
N GLU A 83 2.36 2.24 19.81
CA GLU A 83 2.69 0.83 19.62
C GLU A 83 2.66 0.47 18.14
N VAL A 84 3.66 -0.31 17.69
CA VAL A 84 3.76 -0.81 16.31
C VAL A 84 3.20 -2.23 16.28
N ASP A 85 1.89 -2.33 16.39
CA ASP A 85 1.14 -3.59 16.45
C ASP A 85 0.50 -4.02 15.12
N GLY A 86 0.59 -3.14 14.09
CA GLY A 86 -0.04 -3.36 12.79
C GLY A 86 -1.55 -3.11 12.76
N SER A 87 -2.14 -2.59 13.85
CA SER A 87 -3.57 -2.31 13.95
C SER A 87 -3.86 -0.81 13.84
N ILE A 88 -4.73 -0.42 12.91
CA ILE A 88 -5.16 0.98 12.78
C ILE A 88 -6.37 1.21 13.68
N GLY A 89 -6.09 1.52 14.94
CA GLY A 89 -7.06 1.91 15.95
C GLY A 89 -7.16 3.43 16.16
N PRO A 90 -7.97 3.87 17.13
CA PRO A 90 -8.14 5.30 17.45
C PRO A 90 -6.82 6.03 17.70
N ILE A 91 -5.88 5.42 18.44
CA ILE A 91 -4.57 6.02 18.74
C ILE A 91 -3.78 6.28 17.46
N THR A 92 -3.72 5.31 16.54
CA THR A 92 -3.02 5.47 15.26
C THR A 92 -3.67 6.58 14.42
N LEU A 93 -5.01 6.64 14.37
CA LEU A 93 -5.73 7.65 13.61
C LEU A 93 -5.55 9.06 14.18
N ASP A 94 -5.65 9.22 15.49
CA ASP A 94 -5.42 10.53 16.16
C ASP A 94 -3.98 11.01 15.98
N THR A 95 -3.02 10.07 16.03
CA THR A 95 -1.60 10.36 15.77
C THR A 95 -1.38 10.77 14.32
N LEU A 96 -2.00 10.06 13.35
CA LEU A 96 -1.95 10.43 11.94
C LEU A 96 -2.54 11.82 11.70
N ALA A 97 -3.71 12.13 12.27
CA ALA A 97 -4.31 13.46 12.15
C ALA A 97 -3.39 14.56 12.70
N THR A 98 -2.73 14.31 13.83
CA THR A 98 -1.76 15.22 14.42
C THR A 98 -0.53 15.38 13.54
N ALA A 99 -0.01 14.28 12.99
CA ALA A 99 1.15 14.28 12.10
C ALA A 99 0.86 15.02 10.79
N LEU A 100 -0.32 14.82 10.19
CA LEU A 100 -0.77 15.55 9.01
C LEU A 100 -0.77 17.06 9.25
N LYS A 101 -1.29 17.48 10.39
CA LYS A 101 -1.34 18.89 10.78
C LYS A 101 0.06 19.49 11.03
N LYS A 102 0.94 18.75 11.69
CA LYS A 102 2.26 19.28 12.11
C LYS A 102 3.38 19.07 11.08
N ARG A 103 3.32 18.02 10.28
CA ARG A 103 4.35 17.66 9.28
C ARG A 103 3.90 17.82 7.85
N GLY A 104 2.61 17.74 7.59
CA GLY A 104 2.02 17.77 6.26
C GLY A 104 2.07 16.41 5.55
N GLU A 105 1.05 16.16 4.75
CA GLU A 105 0.82 14.90 4.05
C GLU A 105 2.01 14.44 3.20
N ARG A 106 2.57 15.34 2.38
CA ARG A 106 3.69 15.02 1.48
C ARG A 106 4.92 14.48 2.20
N ARG A 107 5.25 14.99 3.38
CA ARG A 107 6.39 14.51 4.14
C ARG A 107 6.15 13.11 4.72
N ILE A 108 4.94 12.86 5.22
CA ILE A 108 4.55 11.55 5.73
C ILE A 108 4.58 10.54 4.58
N TYR A 109 3.99 10.88 3.44
CA TYR A 109 3.98 10.05 2.24
C TYR A 109 5.39 9.65 1.80
N ARG A 110 6.31 10.61 1.73
CA ARG A 110 7.72 10.36 1.36
C ARG A 110 8.44 9.41 2.32
N VAL A 111 8.24 9.57 3.62
CA VAL A 111 8.87 8.69 4.61
C VAL A 111 8.28 7.29 4.55
N LEU A 112 6.98 7.16 4.31
CA LEU A 112 6.31 5.88 4.12
C LEU A 112 6.87 5.14 2.90
N ASN A 113 7.01 5.82 1.76
CA ASN A 113 7.65 5.28 0.56
C ASN A 113 9.13 4.90 0.77
N ALA A 114 9.86 5.68 1.56
CA ALA A 114 11.24 5.34 1.91
C ALA A 114 11.31 4.04 2.72
N TYR A 115 10.37 3.80 3.63
CA TYR A 115 10.27 2.53 4.34
C TYR A 115 9.91 1.37 3.41
N GLN A 116 9.02 1.59 2.46
CA GLN A 116 8.68 0.58 1.46
C GLN A 116 9.91 0.21 0.63
N GLY A 117 10.63 1.21 0.13
CA GLY A 117 11.88 1.01 -0.63
C GLY A 117 12.95 0.28 0.18
N LYS A 118 13.15 0.67 1.45
CA LYS A 118 14.05 -0.04 2.37
C LYS A 118 13.70 -1.52 2.46
N ARG A 119 12.40 -1.85 2.63
CA ARG A 119 11.94 -3.22 2.70
C ARG A 119 12.25 -4.02 1.42
N TYR A 120 12.06 -3.42 0.26
CA TYR A 120 12.38 -4.08 -1.02
C TYR A 120 13.87 -4.39 -1.15
N ILE A 121 14.72 -3.45 -0.74
CA ILE A 121 16.17 -3.63 -0.75
C ILE A 121 16.55 -4.77 0.21
N GLU A 122 16.08 -4.74 1.45
CA GLU A 122 16.36 -5.78 2.44
C GLU A 122 15.93 -7.18 1.96
N LEU A 123 14.76 -7.30 1.31
CA LEU A 123 14.32 -8.57 0.75
C LEU A 123 15.25 -9.08 -0.36
N ALA A 124 15.75 -8.20 -1.22
CA ALA A 124 16.67 -8.57 -2.29
C ALA A 124 18.07 -8.93 -1.74
N GLU A 125 18.55 -8.22 -0.71
CA GLU A 125 19.80 -8.53 -0.03
C GLU A 125 19.75 -9.88 0.71
N ASP A 126 18.61 -10.17 1.35
CA ASP A 126 18.42 -11.42 2.11
C ASP A 126 18.31 -12.66 1.22
N SER A 127 17.87 -12.51 -0.03
CA SER A 127 17.69 -13.63 -0.93
C SER A 127 17.84 -13.26 -2.41
N PRO A 128 18.86 -13.77 -3.10
CA PRO A 128 19.13 -13.47 -4.52
C PRO A 128 17.94 -13.72 -5.45
N LYS A 129 17.03 -14.63 -5.10
CA LYS A 129 15.81 -14.88 -5.90
C LYS A 129 14.88 -13.67 -5.99
N PHE A 130 15.00 -12.70 -5.07
CA PHE A 130 14.20 -11.48 -5.06
C PHE A 130 14.84 -10.32 -5.83
N GLU A 131 16.12 -10.45 -6.22
CA GLU A 131 16.78 -9.45 -7.07
C GLU A 131 16.05 -9.27 -8.40
N GLU A 132 15.49 -10.35 -8.96
CA GLU A 132 14.70 -10.33 -10.20
C GLU A 132 13.48 -9.39 -10.11
N PHE A 133 12.89 -9.25 -8.92
CA PHE A 133 11.70 -8.44 -8.70
C PHE A 133 12.01 -6.99 -8.31
N LEU A 134 13.25 -6.69 -7.91
CA LEU A 134 13.62 -5.40 -7.34
C LEU A 134 13.35 -4.23 -8.30
N VAL A 135 13.60 -4.42 -9.60
CA VAL A 135 13.35 -3.38 -10.61
C VAL A 135 11.87 -3.04 -10.65
N GLY A 136 10.98 -4.02 -10.78
CA GLY A 136 9.53 -3.81 -10.79
C GLY A 136 9.01 -3.24 -9.46
N TRP A 137 9.58 -3.66 -8.33
CA TRP A 137 9.22 -3.09 -7.04
C TRP A 137 9.62 -1.62 -6.91
N SER A 138 10.78 -1.24 -7.45
CA SER A 138 11.26 0.14 -7.38
C SER A 138 10.38 1.12 -8.15
N GLU A 139 9.69 0.67 -9.20
CA GLU A 139 8.76 1.48 -9.97
C GLU A 139 7.49 1.86 -9.19
N ARG A 140 7.19 1.16 -8.10
CA ARG A 140 6.08 1.48 -7.19
C ARG A 140 6.39 2.65 -6.25
N LEU A 141 7.67 2.97 -6.09
CA LEU A 141 8.09 4.04 -5.18
C LEU A 141 7.83 5.40 -5.81
N SER A 142 7.17 6.27 -5.07
CA SER A 142 6.94 7.65 -5.47
C SER A 142 7.19 8.61 -4.32
N PHE A 143 7.87 9.70 -4.59
CA PHE A 143 8.05 10.79 -3.63
C PHE A 143 7.09 11.96 -3.88
N ASP A 144 6.25 11.85 -4.88
CA ASP A 144 5.18 12.81 -5.16
C ASP A 144 3.82 12.18 -4.83
N LEU A 145 2.96 13.01 -4.26
CA LEU A 145 1.60 12.57 -3.93
C LEU A 145 0.87 12.11 -5.20
N PRO A 146 0.12 11.00 -5.12
CA PRO A 146 -0.64 10.53 -6.26
C PRO A 146 -1.70 11.57 -6.66
N VAL A 147 -1.92 11.72 -7.96
CA VAL A 147 -3.05 12.48 -8.47
C VAL A 147 -4.29 11.60 -8.30
N LEU A 148 -5.07 11.89 -7.28
CA LEU A 148 -6.34 11.20 -7.03
C LEU A 148 -7.43 11.95 -7.78
N ASP A 149 -8.03 11.30 -8.77
CA ASP A 149 -9.19 11.82 -9.46
C ASP A 149 -10.40 11.77 -8.52
N SER A 150 -10.95 12.92 -8.18
CA SER A 150 -12.07 13.06 -7.24
C SER A 150 -13.34 12.32 -7.69
N ASP A 151 -13.51 12.12 -9.01
CA ASP A 151 -14.70 11.47 -9.56
C ASP A 151 -14.57 9.95 -9.68
N LYS A 152 -13.34 9.43 -9.66
CA LYS A 152 -13.08 7.99 -9.72
C LYS A 152 -12.76 7.37 -8.36
N GLY A 153 -12.63 8.19 -7.33
CA GLY A 153 -12.54 7.80 -5.93
C GLY A 153 -11.79 6.48 -5.68
N LEU A 154 -12.20 5.80 -4.65
CA LEU A 154 -11.65 4.51 -4.19
C LEU A 154 -11.70 3.35 -5.21
N ARG A 155 -12.38 3.51 -6.36
CA ARG A 155 -12.42 2.48 -7.41
C ARG A 155 -11.10 2.31 -8.14
N ASN A 156 -10.34 3.39 -8.32
CA ASN A 156 -9.02 3.32 -8.97
C ASN A 156 -7.94 2.73 -8.05
N ILE A 157 -8.16 2.73 -6.73
CA ILE A 157 -7.24 2.10 -5.77
C ILE A 157 -7.10 0.61 -6.04
N ALA A 158 -8.22 -0.05 -6.35
CA ALA A 158 -8.21 -1.46 -6.74
C ALA A 158 -7.56 -1.69 -8.12
N GLU A 159 -7.52 -0.68 -8.98
CA GLU A 159 -6.88 -0.76 -10.31
C GLU A 159 -5.38 -0.52 -10.26
N SER A 160 -4.90 0.38 -9.39
CA SER A 160 -3.46 0.63 -9.22
C SER A 160 -2.75 -0.48 -8.43
N ALA A 161 -3.46 -1.25 -7.62
CA ALA A 161 -2.94 -2.46 -6.98
C ALA A 161 -2.81 -3.64 -7.97
N GLN A 162 -3.17 -3.46 -9.22
CA GLN A 162 -2.97 -4.45 -10.27
C GLN A 162 -1.50 -4.49 -10.72
N ILE A 163 -0.77 -5.39 -10.07
CA ILE A 163 -0.13 -6.51 -10.75
C ILE A 163 0.96 -6.10 -11.73
N GLY A 164 2.17 -6.12 -11.19
CA GLY A 164 3.31 -6.55 -12.00
C GLY A 164 3.35 -8.07 -11.98
#